data_edeb3b3e046df7797c6188a97c008740
#
_entry.id   edeb3b3e046df7797c6188a97c008740
#
_cell.length_a   1.000
_cell.length_b   1.000
_cell.length_c   1.000
_cell.angle_alpha   90.00
_cell.angle_beta   90.00
_cell.angle_gamma   90.00
#
_symmetry.space_group_name_H-M   'P 1'
#
loop_
_entity.id
_entity.type
_entity.pdbx_description
1 polymer ?
#
loop_
_entity_poly.entity_id
_entity_poly.type
_entity_poly.pdbx_seq_one_letter_code
_entity_poly.pdbx_strand_id
1 'polypeptide(L)'
;MLQPKRTKFRKQHTGRNRGLAQNGNRVSFGEYGLKATDRGRLTARQIESARRAMTRHIKRGGKIWIRIFPDTPVTKKPIEVRMGKGKGNVEYWVAKIQPGKMLYEMEGVTEEVAREAFSLAAAKLPLRTAFVSRTAA
;
A
#
# COMPACT_ATOMS: atom_id res chain seq x y z
N MET A 1 3.58 12.60 5.31
CA MET A 1 3.15 11.32 4.77
C MET A 1 2.97 11.38 3.27
N LEU A 2 2.93 10.22 2.63
CA LEU A 2 2.80 10.15 1.18
C LEU A 2 1.48 10.76 0.71
N GLN A 3 1.58 11.65 -0.26
CA GLN A 3 0.42 12.23 -0.95
C GLN A 3 0.91 12.89 -2.24
N PRO A 4 0.02 13.04 -3.25
CA PRO A 4 0.43 13.71 -4.48
C PRO A 4 0.79 15.17 -4.23
N LYS A 5 1.85 15.65 -4.88
CA LYS A 5 2.23 17.07 -4.82
C LYS A 5 1.25 17.92 -5.59
N ARG A 6 0.76 17.43 -6.72
CA ARG A 6 -0.19 18.12 -7.59
C ARG A 6 -1.25 17.15 -8.05
N THR A 7 -2.48 17.65 -8.16
CA THR A 7 -3.60 16.86 -8.67
C THR A 7 -4.36 17.69 -9.70
N LYS A 8 -4.88 17.03 -10.72
CA LYS A 8 -5.76 17.67 -11.68
C LYS A 8 -7.07 18.09 -11.02
N PHE A 9 -7.59 17.23 -10.13
CA PHE A 9 -8.78 17.49 -9.34
C PHE A 9 -8.49 17.16 -7.89
N ARG A 10 -8.95 18.04 -6.96
CA ARG A 10 -8.74 17.82 -5.52
C ARG A 10 -9.51 16.60 -5.02
N LYS A 11 -10.68 16.37 -5.58
CA LYS A 11 -11.57 15.30 -5.16
C LYS A 11 -11.87 14.42 -6.35
N GLN A 12 -12.16 13.15 -6.10
CA GLN A 12 -12.45 12.18 -7.13
C GLN A 12 -13.67 11.36 -6.74
N HIS A 13 -14.35 10.83 -7.75
CA HIS A 13 -15.40 9.84 -7.52
C HIS A 13 -14.78 8.58 -6.96
N THR A 14 -15.42 8.00 -5.93
CA THR A 14 -14.91 6.81 -5.28
C THR A 14 -14.84 5.61 -6.23
N GLY A 15 -15.87 5.43 -7.06
CA GLY A 15 -15.93 4.31 -7.97
C GLY A 15 -15.92 2.97 -7.27
N ARG A 16 -15.77 1.90 -8.05
CA ARG A 16 -15.62 0.53 -7.52
C ARG A 16 -14.22 0.02 -7.82
N ASN A 17 -13.61 -0.61 -6.83
CA ASN A 17 -12.33 -1.27 -6.99
C ASN A 17 -12.57 -2.65 -7.58
N ARG A 18 -12.26 -2.82 -8.87
CA ARG A 18 -12.54 -4.06 -9.62
C ARG A 18 -11.28 -4.60 -10.30
N GLY A 19 -11.35 -5.87 -10.68
CA GLY A 19 -10.33 -6.53 -11.47
C GLY A 19 -9.16 -7.04 -10.67
N LEU A 20 -8.21 -7.62 -11.40
CA LEU A 20 -6.97 -8.13 -10.85
C LEU A 20 -5.83 -7.24 -11.31
N ALA A 21 -4.75 -7.21 -10.54
CA ALA A 21 -3.58 -6.43 -10.90
C ALA A 21 -2.90 -7.04 -12.12
N GLN A 22 -2.73 -6.23 -13.18
CA GLN A 22 -2.02 -6.63 -14.38
C GLN A 22 -0.64 -5.99 -14.45
N ASN A 23 -0.51 -4.79 -13.89
CA ASN A 23 0.76 -4.10 -13.76
C ASN A 23 1.19 -4.09 -12.31
N GLY A 24 2.50 -4.19 -12.06
CA GLY A 24 3.02 -4.19 -10.71
C GLY A 24 2.65 -5.44 -9.93
N ASN A 25 2.52 -6.58 -10.60
CA ASN A 25 2.17 -7.86 -9.99
C ASN A 25 3.37 -8.81 -9.87
N ARG A 26 4.57 -8.34 -10.17
CA ARG A 26 5.79 -9.15 -10.08
C ARG A 26 6.88 -8.39 -9.32
N VAL A 27 7.79 -9.15 -8.71
CA VAL A 27 8.98 -8.58 -8.09
C VAL A 27 9.90 -8.07 -9.20
N SER A 28 10.17 -6.78 -9.22
CA SER A 28 10.93 -6.13 -10.29
C SER A 28 12.25 -5.50 -9.81
N PHE A 29 12.27 -4.96 -8.61
CA PHE A 29 13.43 -4.24 -8.07
C PHE A 29 14.24 -5.06 -7.09
N GLY A 30 13.59 -5.84 -6.23
CA GLY A 30 14.25 -6.60 -5.18
C GLY A 30 14.29 -8.10 -5.43
N GLU A 31 14.60 -8.84 -4.38
CA GLU A 31 14.63 -10.30 -4.39
C GLU A 31 13.35 -10.91 -3.82
N TYR A 32 12.71 -10.20 -2.90
CA TYR A 32 11.51 -10.65 -2.20
C TYR A 32 10.45 -9.57 -2.23
N GLY A 33 9.20 -9.97 -2.16
CA GLY A 33 8.10 -9.04 -2.21
C GLY A 33 6.94 -9.45 -1.31
N LEU A 34 6.14 -8.46 -0.94
CA LEU A 34 4.87 -8.64 -0.24
C LEU A 34 3.76 -8.30 -1.22
N LYS A 35 2.96 -9.29 -1.55
CA LYS A 35 1.92 -9.20 -2.57
C LYS A 35 0.55 -9.24 -1.93
N ALA A 36 -0.36 -8.39 -2.38
CA ALA A 36 -1.73 -8.41 -1.91
C ALA A 36 -2.48 -9.60 -2.54
N THR A 37 -3.14 -10.39 -1.70
CA THR A 37 -4.00 -11.48 -2.17
C THR A 37 -5.47 -11.11 -2.05
N ASP A 38 -5.74 -9.96 -1.47
CA ASP A 38 -7.08 -9.47 -1.20
C ASP A 38 -7.26 -8.09 -1.83
N ARG A 39 -8.49 -7.67 -1.97
CA ARG A 39 -8.86 -6.37 -2.50
C ARG A 39 -9.09 -5.40 -1.35
N GLY A 40 -8.67 -4.15 -1.53
CA GLY A 40 -8.89 -3.16 -0.49
C GLY A 40 -8.26 -1.82 -0.80
N ARG A 41 -8.15 -1.00 0.23
CA ARG A 41 -7.50 0.30 0.15
C ARG A 41 -6.48 0.40 1.27
N LEU A 42 -5.34 1.00 0.96
CA LEU A 42 -4.31 1.27 1.95
C LEU A 42 -4.18 2.78 2.12
N THR A 43 -4.32 3.25 3.36
CA THR A 43 -4.14 4.67 3.65
C THR A 43 -2.64 5.00 3.68
N ALA A 44 -2.31 6.27 3.48
CA ALA A 44 -0.93 6.72 3.57
C ALA A 44 -0.31 6.35 4.93
N ARG A 45 -1.11 6.41 6.00
CA ARG A 45 -0.65 6.04 7.35
C ARG A 45 -0.33 4.56 7.47
N GLN A 46 -1.15 3.71 6.88
CA GLN A 46 -0.92 2.26 6.89
C GLN A 46 0.34 1.90 6.09
N ILE A 47 0.54 2.53 4.95
CA ILE A 47 1.73 2.32 4.11
C ILE A 47 2.99 2.71 4.91
N GLU A 48 2.96 3.86 5.56
CA GLU A 48 4.10 4.33 6.36
C GLU A 48 4.34 3.45 7.59
N SER A 49 3.28 3.03 8.26
CA SER A 49 3.39 2.14 9.42
C SER A 49 4.05 0.81 9.07
N ALA A 50 3.64 0.21 7.95
CA ALA A 50 4.24 -1.04 7.47
C ALA A 50 5.71 -0.84 7.09
N ARG A 51 6.03 0.26 6.41
CA ARG A 51 7.40 0.59 6.04
C ARG A 51 8.29 0.70 7.28
N ARG A 52 7.82 1.40 8.30
CA ARG A 52 8.58 1.56 9.55
C ARG A 52 8.81 0.24 10.26
N ALA A 53 7.81 -0.64 10.27
CA ALA A 53 7.94 -1.95 10.88
C ALA A 53 9.02 -2.78 10.19
N MET A 54 9.04 -2.78 8.86
CA MET A 54 10.06 -3.48 8.09
C MET A 54 11.44 -2.90 8.30
N THR A 55 11.56 -1.58 8.22
CA THR A 55 12.85 -0.88 8.38
C THR A 55 13.43 -1.15 9.76
N ARG A 56 12.59 -1.13 10.79
CA ARG A 56 13.03 -1.39 12.16
C ARG A 56 13.58 -2.82 12.30
N HIS A 57 12.94 -3.78 11.64
CA HIS A 57 13.35 -5.19 11.74
C HIS A 57 14.67 -5.46 11.02
N ILE A 58 14.83 -4.94 9.79
CA ILE A 58 16.05 -5.17 9.02
C ILE A 58 17.19 -4.23 9.40
N LYS A 59 16.87 -3.18 10.16
CA LYS A 59 17.82 -2.16 10.63
C LYS A 59 18.58 -1.53 9.46
N ARG A 60 19.92 -1.65 9.42
CA ARG A 60 20.75 -1.04 8.39
C ARG A 60 21.02 -1.96 7.21
N GLY A 61 20.64 -3.23 7.31
CA GLY A 61 20.83 -4.19 6.22
C GLY A 61 19.70 -4.09 5.22
N GLY A 62 20.04 -4.20 3.95
CA GLY A 62 19.05 -4.29 2.91
C GLY A 62 18.42 -2.99 2.46
N LYS A 63 17.56 -3.11 1.49
CA LYS A 63 16.86 -1.99 0.87
C LYS A 63 15.38 -2.37 0.66
N ILE A 64 14.50 -1.40 0.88
CA ILE A 64 13.06 -1.57 0.74
C ILE A 64 12.54 -0.62 -0.33
N TRP A 65 11.67 -1.14 -1.21
CA TRP A 65 10.94 -0.33 -2.18
C TRP A 65 9.45 -0.38 -1.84
N ILE A 66 8.81 0.77 -1.87
CA ILE A 66 7.35 0.87 -1.79
C ILE A 66 6.84 0.91 -3.23
N ARG A 67 6.04 -0.09 -3.61
CA ARG A 67 5.55 -0.23 -4.99
C ARG A 67 4.20 0.43 -5.23
N ILE A 68 3.60 0.99 -4.19
CA ILE A 68 2.28 1.62 -4.25
C ILE A 68 2.37 3.06 -3.78
N PHE A 69 1.43 3.87 -4.25
CA PHE A 69 1.35 5.27 -3.84
C PHE A 69 -0.10 5.65 -3.58
N PRO A 70 -0.39 6.37 -2.49
CA PRO A 70 -1.76 6.78 -2.16
C PRO A 70 -2.14 8.03 -2.96
N ASP A 71 -2.71 7.81 -4.13
CA ASP A 71 -3.07 8.87 -5.08
C ASP A 71 -4.56 9.18 -5.13
N THR A 72 -5.37 8.46 -4.36
CA THR A 72 -6.83 8.65 -4.35
C THR A 72 -7.24 9.38 -3.08
N PRO A 73 -7.86 10.56 -3.20
CA PRO A 73 -8.33 11.30 -2.03
C PRO A 73 -9.64 10.69 -1.49
N VAL A 74 -9.75 10.62 -0.18
CA VAL A 74 -10.99 10.21 0.50
C VAL A 74 -11.55 11.41 1.22
N THR A 75 -12.81 11.72 0.95
CA THR A 75 -13.50 12.85 1.54
C THR A 75 -14.44 12.38 2.65
N LYS A 76 -14.63 13.21 3.65
CA LYS A 76 -15.53 12.92 4.76
C LYS A 76 -16.24 14.20 5.16
N LYS A 77 -17.57 14.10 5.35
CA LYS A 77 -18.34 15.22 5.87
C LYS A 77 -18.45 15.09 7.39
N PRO A 78 -18.38 16.22 8.12
CA PRO A 78 -18.69 16.21 9.53
C PRO A 78 -20.11 15.68 9.77
N ILE A 79 -20.33 15.05 10.92
CA ILE A 79 -21.64 14.49 11.28
C ILE A 79 -22.72 15.59 11.26
N GLU A 80 -22.37 16.81 11.58
CA GLU A 80 -23.28 17.97 11.68
C GLU A 80 -23.70 18.51 10.32
N VAL A 81 -23.01 18.15 9.23
CA VAL A 81 -23.31 18.65 7.90
C VAL A 81 -24.35 17.77 7.23
N ARG A 82 -25.40 18.40 6.70
CA ARG A 82 -26.46 17.68 6.00
C ARG A 82 -25.94 17.04 4.73
N MET A 83 -26.42 15.83 4.45
CA MET A 83 -26.09 15.15 3.20
C MET A 83 -26.62 15.91 2.00
N GLY A 84 -25.91 15.86 0.88
CA GLY A 84 -26.36 16.46 -0.37
C GLY A 84 -25.84 17.87 -0.65
N LYS A 85 -25.10 18.48 0.26
CA LYS A 85 -24.53 19.82 0.06
C LYS A 85 -23.13 19.79 -0.56
N GLY A 86 -22.92 18.88 -1.50
CA GLY A 86 -21.61 18.72 -2.14
C GLY A 86 -20.68 17.78 -1.37
N LYS A 87 -19.51 17.58 -1.94
CA LYS A 87 -18.50 16.67 -1.38
C LYS A 87 -17.79 17.31 -0.19
N GLY A 88 -17.52 16.52 0.83
CA GLY A 88 -16.75 16.98 1.99
C GLY A 88 -15.29 17.29 1.64
N ASN A 89 -14.54 17.73 2.63
CA ASN A 89 -13.12 18.01 2.48
C ASN A 89 -12.31 16.72 2.36
N VAL A 90 -11.16 16.78 1.69
CA VAL A 90 -10.23 15.67 1.62
C VAL A 90 -9.63 15.47 3.00
N GLU A 91 -9.86 14.29 3.58
CA GLU A 91 -9.37 13.94 4.90
C GLU A 91 -8.05 13.16 4.85
N TYR A 92 -7.93 12.25 3.88
CA TYR A 92 -6.73 11.43 3.75
C TYR A 92 -6.64 10.86 2.34
N TRP A 93 -5.50 10.24 2.06
CA TRP A 93 -5.19 9.66 0.76
C TRP A 93 -5.04 8.15 0.89
N VAL A 94 -5.49 7.42 -0.13
CA VAL A 94 -5.42 5.96 -0.16
C VAL A 94 -4.90 5.48 -1.50
N ALA A 95 -4.31 4.28 -1.50
CA ALA A 95 -4.01 3.52 -2.69
C ALA A 95 -5.08 2.44 -2.84
N LYS A 96 -5.70 2.34 -4.00
CA LYS A 96 -6.65 1.27 -4.30
C LYS A 96 -5.85 0.03 -4.71
N ILE A 97 -6.09 -1.08 -4.03
CA ILE A 97 -5.31 -2.30 -4.22
C ILE A 97 -6.18 -3.38 -4.83
N GLN A 98 -5.69 -3.94 -5.92
CA GLN A 98 -6.31 -5.11 -6.57
C GLN A 98 -5.55 -6.37 -6.16
N PRO A 99 -6.23 -7.53 -6.10
CA PRO A 99 -5.53 -8.79 -5.81
C PRO A 99 -4.40 -9.02 -6.80
N GLY A 100 -3.25 -9.41 -6.30
CA GLY A 100 -2.05 -9.62 -7.11
C GLY A 100 -1.07 -8.46 -7.13
N LYS A 101 -1.44 -7.31 -6.59
CA LYS A 101 -0.58 -6.13 -6.58
C LYS A 101 0.59 -6.32 -5.64
N MET A 102 1.80 -6.00 -6.13
CA MET A 102 3.00 -5.98 -5.30
C MET A 102 3.00 -4.70 -4.47
N LEU A 103 3.10 -4.84 -3.15
CA LEU A 103 3.03 -3.72 -2.22
C LEU A 103 4.43 -3.20 -1.87
N TYR A 104 5.32 -4.12 -1.51
CA TYR A 104 6.69 -3.78 -1.12
C TYR A 104 7.65 -4.80 -1.70
N GLU A 105 8.89 -4.37 -1.91
CA GLU A 105 9.98 -5.27 -2.29
C GLU A 105 11.17 -5.03 -1.39
N MET A 106 12.02 -6.05 -1.25
CA MET A 106 13.16 -6.01 -0.36
C MET A 106 14.33 -6.77 -0.98
N GLU A 107 15.54 -6.28 -0.76
CA GLU A 107 16.75 -7.01 -1.13
C GLU A 107 17.85 -6.77 -0.10
N GLY A 108 18.91 -7.55 -0.21
CA GLY A 108 20.08 -7.39 0.67
C GLY A 108 19.90 -8.04 2.03
N VAL A 109 18.92 -8.91 2.19
CA VAL A 109 18.67 -9.66 3.43
C VAL A 109 18.40 -11.11 3.07
N THR A 110 18.52 -11.99 4.08
CA THR A 110 18.19 -13.40 3.89
C THR A 110 16.67 -13.58 3.76
N GLU A 111 16.26 -14.69 3.16
CA GLU A 111 14.84 -14.98 3.01
C GLU A 111 14.13 -15.02 4.37
N GLU A 112 14.79 -15.60 5.38
CA GLU A 112 14.22 -15.70 6.72
C GLU A 112 13.94 -14.32 7.31
N VAL A 113 14.92 -13.42 7.22
CA VAL A 113 14.77 -12.03 7.71
C VAL A 113 13.68 -11.31 6.93
N ALA A 114 13.64 -11.51 5.61
CA ALA A 114 12.62 -10.89 4.76
C ALA A 114 11.22 -11.37 5.13
N ARG A 115 11.05 -12.66 5.37
CA ARG A 115 9.75 -13.23 5.79
C ARG A 115 9.28 -12.64 7.12
N GLU A 116 10.19 -12.51 8.07
CA GLU A 116 9.86 -11.93 9.38
C GLU A 116 9.48 -10.45 9.23
N ALA A 117 10.25 -9.70 8.46
CA ALA A 117 9.98 -8.27 8.24
C ALA A 117 8.61 -8.06 7.57
N PHE A 118 8.31 -8.84 6.54
CA PHE A 118 7.02 -8.74 5.84
C PHE A 118 5.87 -9.21 6.72
N SER A 119 6.09 -10.16 7.61
CA SER A 119 5.07 -10.58 8.58
C SER A 119 4.71 -9.44 9.52
N LEU A 120 5.70 -8.70 9.99
CA LEU A 120 5.47 -7.52 10.83
C LEU A 120 4.74 -6.42 10.05
N ALA A 121 5.10 -6.22 8.80
CA ALA A 121 4.44 -5.25 7.94
C ALA A 121 2.99 -5.64 7.68
N ALA A 122 2.73 -6.90 7.38
CA ALA A 122 1.38 -7.39 7.11
C ALA A 122 0.43 -7.16 8.28
N ALA A 123 0.94 -7.22 9.51
CA ALA A 123 0.14 -6.96 10.70
C ALA A 123 -0.36 -5.52 10.77
N LYS A 124 0.25 -4.60 10.02
CA LYS A 124 -0.16 -3.18 9.96
C LYS A 124 -1.12 -2.89 8.81
N LEU A 125 -1.40 -3.89 7.98
CA LEU A 125 -2.21 -3.72 6.78
C LEU A 125 -3.58 -4.37 6.97
N PRO A 126 -4.66 -3.79 6.39
CA PRO A 126 -6.02 -4.29 6.58
C PRO A 126 -6.40 -5.42 5.62
N LEU A 127 -5.52 -5.79 4.71
CA LEU A 127 -5.81 -6.81 3.71
C LEU A 127 -4.82 -7.96 3.80
N ARG A 128 -5.20 -9.08 3.21
CA ARG A 128 -4.36 -10.29 3.21
C ARG A 128 -3.23 -10.13 2.21
N THR A 129 -2.06 -10.67 2.59
CA THR A 129 -0.84 -10.57 1.79
C THR A 129 -0.16 -11.94 1.72
N ALA A 130 0.76 -12.07 0.77
CA ALA A 130 1.58 -13.27 0.62
C ALA A 130 3.03 -12.87 0.36
N PHE A 131 3.95 -13.65 0.89
CA PHE A 131 5.38 -13.51 0.61
C PHE A 131 5.68 -14.10 -0.76
N VAL A 132 6.47 -13.37 -1.55
CA VAL A 132 6.86 -13.82 -2.90
C VAL A 132 8.37 -13.68 -3.04
N SER A 133 9.00 -14.68 -3.65
CA SER A 133 10.41 -14.65 -3.99
C SER A 133 10.53 -14.47 -5.51
N ARG A 134 11.50 -13.68 -5.95
CA ARG A 134 11.75 -13.45 -7.36
C ARG A 134 12.14 -14.73 -8.10
N THR A 135 12.86 -15.60 -7.42
CA THR A 135 13.35 -16.85 -8.00
C THR A 135 12.34 -17.99 -7.95
N ALA A 136 11.25 -17.82 -7.21
CA ALA A 136 10.19 -18.82 -7.16
C ALA A 136 9.40 -18.80 -8.46
N ALA A 137 9.37 -19.90 -9.13
CA ALA A 137 8.63 -20.05 -10.39
C ALA A 137 7.12 -20.14 -10.12
#